data_48b0e8578df9d71a641b6ee026d768ab
#
_entry.id   48b0e8578df9d71a641b6ee026d768ab
#
_cell.length_a   1.000
_cell.length_b   1.000
_cell.length_c   1.000
_cell.angle_alpha   90.00
_cell.angle_beta   90.00
_cell.angle_gamma   90.00
#
_symmetry.space_group_name_H-M   'P 1'
#
loop_
_entity.id
_entity.type
_entity.pdbx_description
1 polymer ?
#
loop_
_entity_poly.entity_id
_entity_poly.type
_entity_poly.pdbx_seq_one_letter_code
_entity_poly.pdbx_strand_id
1 'polypeptide(L)'
;EATVTEERRRLMMEIIYHKCEFVGEMAVVQQAHRSLCFQSYDRIEHTLRQCIQSGMLPENLQTRRAAILMRSYISGLVENWLFAPQTFDLKSEARELVAILLEMYQFCPSLRRAPDAAPAQDAC
;
A
#
# COMPACT_ATOMS: atom_id res chain seq x y z
N GLU A 1 1.00 6.34 25.51
CA GLU A 1 0.59 7.26 24.45
C GLU A 1 0.46 6.54 23.09
N ALA A 2 1.47 5.81 22.66
CA ALA A 2 1.43 5.01 21.43
C ALA A 2 0.27 3.99 21.43
N THR A 3 0.02 3.32 22.53
CA THR A 3 -1.03 2.30 22.68
C THR A 3 -2.43 2.88 22.49
N VAL A 4 -2.69 4.06 23.04
CA VAL A 4 -3.99 4.72 22.90
C VAL A 4 -4.22 5.17 21.45
N THR A 5 -3.19 5.66 20.80
CA THR A 5 -3.25 6.07 19.39
C THR A 5 -3.50 4.87 18.48
N GLU A 6 -2.86 3.75 18.76
CA GLU A 6 -3.05 2.50 18.03
C GLU A 6 -4.47 1.95 18.21
N GLU A 7 -5.00 2.01 19.43
CA GLU A 7 -6.36 1.58 19.72
C GLU A 7 -7.38 2.42 18.95
N ARG A 8 -7.21 3.73 18.91
CA ARG A 8 -8.10 4.62 18.14
C ARG A 8 -8.01 4.33 16.66
N ARG A 9 -6.81 4.10 16.15
CA ARG A 9 -6.60 3.75 14.75
C ARG A 9 -7.27 2.42 14.41
N ARG A 10 -7.11 1.43 15.27
CA ARG A 10 -7.75 0.12 15.10
C ARG A 10 -9.27 0.25 15.02
N LEU A 11 -9.87 1.00 15.97
CA LEU A 11 -11.30 1.23 15.98
C LEU A 11 -11.79 1.96 14.72
N MET A 12 -11.04 2.94 14.26
CA MET A 12 -11.34 3.63 13.01
C MET A 12 -11.30 2.68 11.81
N MET A 13 -10.27 1.84 11.74
CA MET A 13 -10.16 0.86 10.66
C MET A 13 -11.30 -0.16 10.71
N GLU A 14 -11.67 -0.64 11.88
CA GLU A 14 -12.82 -1.52 12.05
C GLU A 14 -14.10 -0.87 11.53
N ILE A 15 -14.33 0.37 11.88
CA ILE A 15 -15.52 1.11 11.43
C ILE A 15 -15.50 1.28 9.91
N ILE A 16 -14.37 1.66 9.33
CA ILE A 16 -14.26 1.95 7.90
C ILE A 16 -14.32 0.67 7.05
N TYR A 17 -13.62 -0.39 7.46
CA TYR A 17 -13.47 -1.58 6.61
C TYR A 17 -14.47 -2.69 6.86
N HIS A 18 -15.01 -2.80 8.09
CA HIS A 18 -15.79 -3.97 8.47
C HIS A 18 -17.23 -3.68 8.94
N LYS A 19 -17.53 -2.47 9.37
CA LYS A 19 -18.82 -2.15 9.98
C LYS A 19 -19.62 -1.08 9.26
N CYS A 20 -19.03 -0.42 8.27
CA CYS A 20 -19.71 0.63 7.54
C CYS A 20 -20.45 0.07 6.34
N GLU A 21 -21.75 -0.07 6.49
CA GLU A 21 -22.64 0.01 5.34
C GLU A 21 -22.82 1.49 5.07
N PHE A 22 -22.27 1.95 3.94
CA PHE A 22 -22.21 3.36 3.62
C PHE A 22 -23.57 3.90 3.22
N VAL A 23 -24.25 4.50 4.17
CA VAL A 23 -25.54 5.15 3.96
C VAL A 23 -25.45 6.59 4.45
N GLY A 24 -25.87 7.53 3.65
CA GLY A 24 -25.95 8.93 4.04
C GLY A 24 -24.59 9.56 4.40
N GLU A 25 -24.42 9.93 5.66
CA GLU A 25 -23.23 10.64 6.16
C GLU A 25 -21.94 9.84 5.96
N MET A 26 -22.02 8.52 5.95
CA MET A 26 -20.86 7.67 5.75
C MET A 26 -20.30 7.72 4.33
N ALA A 27 -21.09 8.15 3.36
CA ALA A 27 -20.61 8.35 1.99
C ALA A 27 -19.51 9.41 1.92
N VAL A 28 -19.57 10.45 2.75
CA VAL A 28 -18.55 11.50 2.83
C VAL A 28 -17.23 10.93 3.34
N VAL A 29 -17.29 10.09 4.38
CA VAL A 29 -16.12 9.43 4.95
C VAL A 29 -15.48 8.49 3.92
N GLN A 30 -16.30 7.73 3.20
CA GLN A 30 -15.82 6.84 2.15
C GLN A 30 -15.12 7.63 1.04
N GLN A 31 -15.67 8.74 0.61
CA GLN A 31 -15.09 9.58 -0.42
C GLN A 31 -13.76 10.18 0.03
N ALA A 32 -13.69 10.67 1.26
CA ALA A 32 -12.45 11.18 1.84
C ALA A 32 -11.39 10.07 1.90
N HIS A 33 -11.76 8.87 2.29
CA HIS A 33 -10.87 7.71 2.31
C HIS A 33 -10.34 7.37 0.91
N ARG A 34 -11.20 7.38 -0.11
CA ARG A 34 -10.79 7.17 -1.50
C ARG A 34 -9.77 8.20 -1.96
N SER A 35 -10.00 9.48 -1.65
CA SER A 35 -9.06 10.55 -2.01
C SER A 35 -7.71 10.34 -1.38
N LEU A 36 -7.66 9.95 -0.11
CA LEU A 36 -6.41 9.62 0.58
C LEU A 36 -5.71 8.42 -0.05
N CYS A 37 -6.46 7.42 -0.49
CA CYS A 37 -5.90 6.26 -1.19
C CYS A 37 -5.23 6.66 -2.51
N PHE A 38 -5.89 7.47 -3.32
CA PHE A 38 -5.33 7.94 -4.59
C PHE A 38 -4.06 8.77 -4.38
N GLN A 39 -4.08 9.69 -3.42
CA GLN A 39 -2.89 10.47 -3.07
C GLN A 39 -1.73 9.59 -2.61
N SER A 40 -2.05 8.54 -1.87
CA SER A 40 -1.07 7.57 -1.41
C SER A 40 -0.40 6.83 -2.56
N TYR A 41 -1.18 6.40 -3.56
CA TYR A 41 -0.64 5.76 -4.75
C TYR A 41 0.29 6.69 -5.52
N ASP A 42 -0.10 7.94 -5.69
CA ASP A 42 0.72 8.92 -6.41
C ASP A 42 2.06 9.16 -5.70
N ARG A 43 2.05 9.25 -4.38
CA ARG A 43 3.27 9.40 -3.58
C ARG A 43 4.19 8.18 -3.71
N ILE A 44 3.61 7.00 -3.65
CA ILE A 44 4.38 5.75 -3.76
C ILE A 44 5.00 5.66 -5.16
N GLU A 45 4.22 5.95 -6.21
CA GLU A 45 4.76 5.95 -7.57
C GLU A 45 5.90 6.94 -7.74
N HIS A 46 5.77 8.13 -7.17
CA HIS A 46 6.84 9.13 -7.21
C HIS A 46 8.12 8.60 -6.57
N THR A 47 8.02 7.98 -5.41
CA THR A 47 9.15 7.36 -4.72
C THR A 47 9.74 6.22 -5.53
N LEU A 48 8.90 5.38 -6.13
CA LEU A 48 9.35 4.28 -6.99
C LEU A 48 10.11 4.79 -8.20
N ARG A 49 9.64 5.87 -8.83
CA ARG A 49 10.35 6.49 -9.95
C ARG A 49 11.71 7.02 -9.54
N GLN A 50 11.82 7.60 -8.34
CA GLN A 50 13.12 8.02 -7.80
C GLN A 50 14.06 6.82 -7.61
N CYS A 51 13.56 5.71 -7.12
CA CYS A 51 14.34 4.48 -6.99
C CYS A 51 14.79 3.93 -8.35
N ILE A 52 13.95 4.04 -9.37
CA ILE A 52 14.30 3.64 -10.73
C ILE A 52 15.42 4.54 -11.26
N GLN A 53 15.32 5.85 -11.07
CA GLN A 53 16.32 6.81 -11.51
C GLN A 53 17.68 6.58 -10.84
N SER A 54 17.68 6.16 -9.59
CA SER A 54 18.91 5.87 -8.84
C SER A 54 19.51 4.48 -9.13
N GLY A 55 18.84 3.67 -9.95
CA GLY A 55 19.30 2.33 -10.30
C GLY A 55 18.93 1.24 -9.29
N MET A 56 18.18 1.57 -8.26
CA MET A 56 17.75 0.60 -7.23
C MET A 56 16.68 -0.36 -7.75
N LEU A 57 15.84 0.10 -8.67
CA LEU A 57 14.76 -0.69 -9.27
C LEU A 57 14.87 -0.69 -10.80
N PRO A 58 14.31 -1.70 -11.47
CA PRO A 58 14.39 -1.81 -12.93
C PRO A 58 13.63 -0.68 -13.64
N GLU A 59 14.16 -0.22 -14.77
CA GLU A 59 13.56 0.85 -15.57
C GLU A 59 12.18 0.48 -16.11
N ASN A 60 11.92 -0.78 -16.39
CA ASN A 60 10.66 -1.26 -16.94
C ASN A 60 9.66 -1.72 -15.89
N LEU A 61 9.84 -1.30 -14.64
CA LEU A 61 8.89 -1.59 -13.57
C LEU A 61 7.55 -0.89 -13.85
N GLN A 62 6.46 -1.63 -13.71
CA GLN A 62 5.12 -1.07 -13.76
C GLN A 62 4.83 -0.34 -12.43
N THR A 63 5.11 0.95 -12.40
CA THR A 63 5.08 1.74 -11.16
C THR A 63 3.70 1.81 -10.52
N ARG A 64 2.63 1.90 -11.32
CA ARG A 64 1.27 1.93 -10.76
C ARG A 64 0.89 0.61 -10.10
N ARG A 65 1.18 -0.50 -10.76
CA ARG A 65 0.94 -1.83 -10.20
C ARG A 65 1.77 -2.07 -8.95
N ALA A 66 3.02 -1.67 -8.96
CA ALA A 66 3.91 -1.74 -7.81
C ALA A 66 3.39 -0.89 -6.64
N ALA A 67 2.87 0.29 -6.91
CA ALA A 67 2.29 1.16 -5.89
C ALA A 67 1.05 0.53 -5.24
N ILE A 68 0.18 -0.07 -6.04
CA ILE A 68 -1.00 -0.76 -5.54
C ILE A 68 -0.59 -1.92 -4.63
N LEU A 69 0.38 -2.72 -5.06
CA LEU A 69 0.91 -3.82 -4.25
C LEU A 69 1.51 -3.35 -2.94
N MET A 70 2.34 -2.30 -2.98
CA MET A 70 2.99 -1.77 -1.79
C MET A 70 1.96 -1.29 -0.77
N ARG A 71 1.00 -0.50 -1.22
CA ARG A 71 -0.02 0.00 -0.31
C ARG A 71 -0.86 -1.13 0.28
N SER A 72 -1.30 -2.07 -0.55
CA SER A 72 -2.10 -3.21 -0.11
C SER A 72 -1.34 -4.11 0.84
N TYR A 73 -0.07 -4.35 0.56
CA TYR A 73 0.83 -5.17 1.36
C TYR A 73 1.04 -4.55 2.75
N ILE A 74 1.41 -3.27 2.80
CA ILE A 74 1.68 -2.59 4.07
C ILE A 74 0.40 -2.39 4.87
N SER A 75 -0.68 -1.96 4.22
CA SER A 75 -1.97 -1.79 4.90
C SER A 75 -2.49 -3.11 5.46
N GLY A 76 -2.36 -4.20 4.69
CA GLY A 76 -2.73 -5.53 5.14
C GLY A 76 -1.91 -6.01 6.33
N LEU A 77 -0.60 -5.78 6.32
CA LEU A 77 0.26 -6.12 7.45
C LEU A 77 -0.12 -5.36 8.72
N VAL A 78 -0.33 -4.07 8.59
CA VAL A 78 -0.71 -3.22 9.74
C VAL A 78 -2.08 -3.63 10.26
N GLU A 79 -3.04 -3.86 9.38
CA GLU A 79 -4.38 -4.29 9.76
C GLU A 79 -4.34 -5.64 10.49
N ASN A 80 -3.65 -6.62 9.93
CA ASN A 80 -3.52 -7.93 10.55
C ASN A 80 -2.88 -7.84 11.92
N TRP A 81 -1.84 -7.06 12.07
CA TRP A 81 -1.18 -6.86 13.35
C TRP A 81 -2.08 -6.17 14.36
N LEU A 82 -2.84 -5.16 13.94
CA LEU A 82 -3.76 -4.44 14.83
C LEU A 82 -4.89 -5.32 15.34
N PHE A 83 -5.41 -6.21 14.49
CA PHE A 83 -6.49 -7.12 14.88
C PHE A 83 -6.00 -8.31 15.70
N ALA A 84 -4.81 -8.81 15.42
CA ALA A 84 -4.28 -10.00 16.07
C ALA A 84 -2.76 -9.85 16.34
N PRO A 85 -2.39 -8.97 17.29
CA PRO A 85 -0.98 -8.64 17.53
C PRO A 85 -0.15 -9.83 18.05
N GLN A 86 -0.79 -10.92 18.48
CA GLN A 86 -0.10 -12.12 18.93
C GLN A 86 0.39 -13.01 17.78
N THR A 87 -0.07 -12.79 16.55
CA THR A 87 0.26 -13.67 15.41
C THR A 87 1.68 -13.47 14.92
N PHE A 88 2.21 -12.26 15.00
CA PHE A 88 3.59 -11.94 14.64
C PHE A 88 4.01 -10.62 15.27
N ASP A 89 5.32 -10.44 15.42
CA ASP A 89 5.88 -9.18 15.89
C ASP A 89 6.19 -8.28 14.69
N LEU A 90 5.36 -7.28 14.48
CA LEU A 90 5.51 -6.36 13.35
C LEU A 90 6.89 -5.68 13.34
N LYS A 91 7.40 -5.32 14.51
CA LYS A 91 8.68 -4.62 14.60
C LYS A 91 9.85 -5.49 14.12
N SER A 92 9.86 -6.77 14.50
CA SER A 92 10.92 -7.69 14.08
C SER A 92 10.74 -8.19 12.66
N GLU A 93 9.50 -8.37 12.21
CA GLU A 93 9.20 -8.91 10.89
C GLU A 93 9.19 -7.84 9.77
N ALA A 94 8.96 -6.58 10.11
CA ALA A 94 8.77 -5.52 9.13
C ALA A 94 9.92 -5.42 8.13
N ARG A 95 11.15 -5.52 8.60
CA ARG A 95 12.33 -5.42 7.74
C ARG A 95 12.38 -6.54 6.71
N GLU A 96 12.13 -7.78 7.14
CA GLU A 96 12.13 -8.94 6.26
C GLU A 96 10.98 -8.87 5.26
N LEU A 97 9.80 -8.48 5.71
CA LEU A 97 8.62 -8.37 4.85
C LEU A 97 8.78 -7.28 3.78
N VAL A 98 9.38 -6.16 4.13
CA VAL A 98 9.70 -5.10 3.15
C VAL A 98 10.78 -5.58 2.18
N ALA A 99 11.80 -6.28 2.65
CA ALA A 99 12.84 -6.85 1.79
C ALA A 99 12.26 -7.82 0.76
N ILE A 100 11.31 -8.66 1.15
CA ILE A 100 10.59 -9.57 0.25
C ILE A 100 9.83 -8.79 -0.82
N LEU A 101 9.14 -7.72 -0.44
CA LEU A 101 8.40 -6.88 -1.38
C LEU A 101 9.35 -6.24 -2.42
N LEU A 102 10.48 -5.71 -1.97
CA LEU A 102 11.48 -5.13 -2.86
C LEU A 102 12.09 -6.17 -3.80
N GLU A 103 12.33 -7.37 -3.32
CA GLU A 103 12.80 -8.49 -4.13
C GLU A 103 11.80 -8.84 -5.22
N MET A 104 10.51 -8.86 -4.89
CA MET A 104 9.45 -9.05 -5.88
C MET A 104 9.49 -7.97 -6.98
N TYR A 105 9.73 -6.74 -6.61
CA TYR A 105 9.84 -5.65 -7.58
C TYR A 105 11.03 -5.80 -8.51
N GLN A 106 12.13 -6.35 -8.02
CA GLN A 106 13.34 -6.57 -8.80
C GLN A 106 13.21 -7.75 -9.77
N PHE A 107 12.49 -8.80 -9.40
CA PHE A 107 12.56 -10.09 -10.10
C PHE A 107 11.23 -10.61 -10.64
N CYS A 108 10.10 -10.03 -10.31
CA CYS A 108 8.81 -10.54 -10.78
C CYS A 108 8.52 -10.11 -12.22
N PRO A 109 8.45 -11.04 -13.19
CA PRO A 109 8.18 -10.69 -14.60
C PRO A 109 6.85 -9.98 -14.82
N SER A 110 5.83 -10.30 -14.01
CA SER A 110 4.50 -9.70 -14.13
C SER A 110 4.47 -8.22 -13.75
N LEU A 111 5.54 -7.73 -13.11
CA LEU A 111 5.69 -6.31 -12.78
C LEU A 111 6.50 -5.54 -13.83
N ARG A 112 6.90 -6.19 -14.92
CA ARG A 112 7.64 -5.56 -16.01
C ARG A 112 6.70 -5.08 -17.09
N ARG A 113 6.99 -3.92 -17.67
CA ARG A 113 6.32 -3.49 -18.90
C ARG A 113 6.87 -4.29 -20.06
N ALA A 114 6.01 -4.60 -21.02
CA ALA A 114 6.48 -5.15 -22.28
C ALA A 114 7.41 -4.14 -22.98
N PRO A 115 8.46 -4.60 -23.71
CA PRO A 115 9.44 -3.71 -24.34
C PRO A 115 8.83 -2.65 -25.25
N ASP A 116 7.70 -2.93 -25.89
CA ASP A 116 7.03 -2.05 -26.85
C ASP A 116 5.76 -1.38 -26.28
N ALA A 117 5.51 -1.54 -24.98
CA ALA A 117 4.34 -0.92 -24.36
C ALA A 117 4.61 0.57 -24.13
N ALA A 118 3.70 1.42 -24.62
CA ALA A 118 3.70 2.82 -24.25
C ALA A 118 3.60 2.96 -22.72
N PRO A 119 4.22 3.99 -22.11
CA PRO A 119 4.05 4.21 -20.69
C PRO A 119 2.58 4.29 -20.37
N ALA A 120 2.16 3.50 -19.37
CA ALA A 120 0.76 3.44 -18.98
C ALA A 120 0.27 4.84 -18.63
N GLN A 121 -0.60 5.35 -19.47
CA GLN A 121 -1.40 6.52 -19.14
C GLN A 121 -2.64 6.00 -18.42
N ASP A 122 -2.70 6.33 -17.14
CA ASP A 122 -3.92 6.23 -16.33
C ASP A 122 -4.71 4.93 -16.43
N ALA A 123 -4.09 3.84 -16.05
CA ALA A 123 -4.86 2.67 -15.70
C ALA A 123 -5.47 2.87 -14.32
N CYS A 124 -6.70 3.23 -14.30
CA CYS A 124 -7.49 3.12 -13.07
C CYS A 124 -7.76 1.69 -12.75
#